data_fdc0faaf09a8e836320aae66cdae7bb9
#
_entry.id   fdc0faaf09a8e836320aae66cdae7bb9
#
_cell.length_a   1.000
_cell.length_b   1.000
_cell.length_c   1.000
_cell.angle_alpha   90.00
_cell.angle_beta   90.00
_cell.angle_gamma   90.00
#
_symmetry.space_group_name_H-M   'P 1'
#
loop_
_entity.id
_entity.type
_entity.pdbx_description
1 polymer ?
#
loop_
_entity_poly.entity_id
_entity_poly.type
_entity_poly.pdbx_seq_one_letter_code
_entity_poly.pdbx_strand_id
1 'polypeptide(L)'
;MLNKVRANQIVAKALQTRKKFLNVGANVPICPYNLAESMGFDIRFVNIPTFEGMYLADDGVILISADRPEGRKRFTCAHEIGHHILGHGTVIDEIIETGSDKKIEKEADFFAGMLLMPSSAVLRVSKDLGVDFDLLEPQEAYMLSKYFGLSFTAFLTQLYFNLKLISWATYKNLKPIKLQNIKASMSPIKASGQIFVVGDWWRERAIDIEVGDFIIADNDCDFEGPQILNQLSSLDVQIYEAISPGISKLSNDHWGAYIRISRKNYSGMYQFRHEEEVE
;
A
#
# COMPACT_ATOMS: atom_id res chain seq x y z
N MET A 1 -23.01 3.27 -8.07
CA MET A 1 -22.74 2.45 -6.87
C MET A 1 -23.10 1.01 -7.15
N LEU A 2 -22.35 0.06 -6.59
CA LEU A 2 -22.71 -1.36 -6.61
C LEU A 2 -23.99 -1.59 -5.78
N ASN A 3 -24.83 -2.55 -6.19
CA ASN A 3 -25.95 -2.93 -5.34
C ASN A 3 -25.43 -3.66 -4.08
N LYS A 4 -26.19 -3.61 -2.98
CA LYS A 4 -25.77 -4.14 -1.67
C LYS A 4 -25.43 -5.64 -1.70
N VAL A 5 -26.19 -6.44 -2.45
CA VAL A 5 -25.95 -7.90 -2.57
C VAL A 5 -24.61 -8.16 -3.24
N ARG A 6 -24.36 -7.51 -4.37
CA ARG A 6 -23.10 -7.67 -5.10
C ARG A 6 -21.89 -7.16 -4.29
N ALA A 7 -22.02 -6.02 -3.62
CA ALA A 7 -20.99 -5.52 -2.73
C ALA A 7 -20.62 -6.53 -1.63
N ASN A 8 -21.61 -7.13 -0.96
CA ASN A 8 -21.37 -8.14 0.06
C ASN A 8 -20.66 -9.39 -0.50
N GLN A 9 -21.04 -9.83 -1.72
CA GLN A 9 -20.36 -10.94 -2.39
C GLN A 9 -18.89 -10.63 -2.66
N ILE A 10 -18.58 -9.42 -3.12
CA ILE A 10 -17.20 -8.99 -3.39
C ILE A 10 -16.39 -8.91 -2.09
N VAL A 11 -16.96 -8.36 -1.01
CA VAL A 11 -16.30 -8.35 0.32
C VAL A 11 -15.99 -9.78 0.78
N ALA A 12 -16.95 -10.69 0.68
CA ALA A 12 -16.76 -12.09 1.05
C ALA A 12 -15.61 -12.73 0.24
N LYS A 13 -15.59 -12.52 -1.09
CA LYS A 13 -14.52 -13.02 -1.97
C LYS A 13 -13.15 -12.43 -1.59
N ALA A 14 -13.06 -11.14 -1.31
CA ALA A 14 -11.80 -10.51 -0.90
C ALA A 14 -11.26 -11.12 0.41
N LEU A 15 -12.12 -11.32 1.41
CA LEU A 15 -11.74 -11.94 2.67
C LEU A 15 -11.37 -13.42 2.53
N GLN A 16 -12.10 -14.17 1.69
CA GLN A 16 -11.79 -15.57 1.37
C GLN A 16 -10.45 -15.70 0.65
N THR A 17 -10.12 -14.78 -0.26
CA THR A 17 -8.84 -14.75 -0.98
C THR A 17 -7.67 -14.58 0.00
N ARG A 18 -7.77 -13.64 0.94
CA ARG A 18 -6.78 -13.44 2.01
C ARG A 18 -6.57 -14.71 2.84
N LYS A 19 -7.67 -15.34 3.26
CA LYS A 19 -7.61 -16.56 4.08
C LYS A 19 -7.04 -17.74 3.32
N LYS A 20 -7.45 -17.92 2.06
CA LYS A 20 -7.03 -19.06 1.24
C LYS A 20 -5.55 -19.03 0.90
N PHE A 21 -5.01 -17.88 0.50
CA PHE A 21 -3.67 -17.80 -0.08
C PHE A 21 -2.59 -17.30 0.90
N LEU A 22 -2.95 -16.49 1.89
CA LEU A 22 -2.00 -15.98 2.89
C LEU A 22 -2.26 -16.53 4.29
N ASN A 23 -3.34 -17.28 4.50
CA ASN A 23 -3.79 -17.74 5.81
C ASN A 23 -3.99 -16.61 6.83
N VAL A 24 -4.31 -15.39 6.37
CA VAL A 24 -4.52 -14.21 7.23
C VAL A 24 -5.99 -13.83 7.30
N GLY A 25 -6.39 -13.28 8.43
CA GLY A 25 -7.74 -12.75 8.66
C GLY A 25 -7.94 -11.35 8.10
N ALA A 26 -9.11 -10.79 8.40
CA ALA A 26 -9.51 -9.45 7.97
C ALA A 26 -8.92 -8.33 8.84
N ASN A 27 -8.19 -8.63 9.90
CA ASN A 27 -7.73 -7.68 10.92
C ASN A 27 -6.28 -7.22 10.76
N VAL A 28 -5.58 -7.64 9.71
CA VAL A 28 -4.20 -7.22 9.41
C VAL A 28 -4.09 -6.75 7.97
N PRO A 29 -3.26 -5.78 7.63
CA PRO A 29 -2.93 -5.42 6.25
C PRO A 29 -2.15 -6.53 5.54
N ILE A 30 -2.19 -6.54 4.22
CA ILE A 30 -1.45 -7.50 3.38
C ILE A 30 -0.60 -6.80 2.32
N CYS A 31 0.40 -7.52 1.81
CA CYS A 31 1.11 -7.16 0.60
C CYS A 31 0.38 -7.80 -0.60
N PRO A 32 -0.15 -7.05 -1.56
CA PRO A 32 -0.83 -7.61 -2.72
C PRO A 32 0.10 -8.39 -3.64
N TYR A 33 1.38 -8.05 -3.68
CA TYR A 33 2.39 -8.77 -4.45
C TYR A 33 2.61 -10.18 -3.86
N ASN A 34 2.83 -10.28 -2.55
CA ASN A 34 2.98 -11.59 -1.89
C ASN A 34 1.70 -12.45 -2.07
N LEU A 35 0.53 -11.80 -2.09
CA LEU A 35 -0.72 -12.50 -2.39
C LEU A 35 -0.73 -13.02 -3.83
N ALA A 36 -0.39 -12.20 -4.81
CA ALA A 36 -0.33 -12.59 -6.21
C ALA A 36 0.66 -13.75 -6.44
N GLU A 37 1.87 -13.67 -5.84
CA GLU A 37 2.84 -14.79 -5.89
C GLU A 37 2.27 -16.06 -5.26
N SER A 38 1.60 -15.98 -4.10
CA SER A 38 0.98 -17.14 -3.47
C SER A 38 -0.18 -17.74 -4.27
N MET A 39 -0.75 -16.97 -5.18
CA MET A 39 -1.73 -17.43 -6.17
C MET A 39 -1.09 -18.02 -7.43
N GLY A 40 0.24 -17.95 -7.56
CA GLY A 40 1.01 -18.46 -8.70
C GLY A 40 1.18 -17.46 -9.84
N PHE A 41 0.95 -16.16 -9.60
CA PHE A 41 1.17 -15.13 -10.61
C PHE A 41 2.63 -14.66 -10.63
N ASP A 42 3.15 -14.47 -11.83
CA ASP A 42 4.37 -13.72 -12.08
C ASP A 42 4.05 -12.22 -12.16
N ILE A 43 4.71 -11.41 -11.32
CA ILE A 43 4.48 -9.96 -11.27
C ILE A 43 5.66 -9.27 -11.93
N ARG A 44 5.36 -8.41 -12.92
CA ARG A 44 6.35 -7.63 -13.65
C ARG A 44 6.03 -6.16 -13.63
N PHE A 45 7.02 -5.37 -13.25
CA PHE A 45 6.97 -3.91 -13.40
C PHE A 45 7.51 -3.54 -14.77
N VAL A 46 6.72 -2.77 -15.52
CA VAL A 46 7.05 -2.40 -16.90
C VAL A 46 7.01 -0.89 -17.08
N ASN A 47 7.90 -0.38 -17.90
CA ASN A 47 7.96 1.05 -18.25
C ASN A 47 7.30 1.28 -19.61
N ILE A 48 5.96 1.29 -19.62
CA ILE A 48 5.15 1.54 -20.81
C ILE A 48 4.36 2.84 -20.59
N PRO A 49 4.50 3.86 -21.44
CA PRO A 49 3.75 5.10 -21.32
C PRO A 49 2.24 4.87 -21.32
N THR A 50 1.51 5.66 -20.50
CA THR A 50 0.03 5.60 -20.36
C THR A 50 -0.54 4.29 -19.77
N PHE A 51 0.29 3.32 -19.49
CA PHE A 51 -0.10 2.04 -18.92
C PHE A 51 -0.29 2.13 -17.40
N GLU A 52 -1.28 1.45 -16.84
CA GLU A 52 -1.50 1.31 -15.39
C GLU A 52 -1.23 -0.12 -14.92
N GLY A 53 -1.97 -1.09 -15.43
CA GLY A 53 -1.84 -2.50 -15.13
C GLY A 53 -2.56 -3.39 -16.12
N MET A 54 -2.30 -4.70 -16.06
CA MET A 54 -2.96 -5.71 -16.87
C MET A 54 -2.79 -7.09 -16.25
N TYR A 55 -3.87 -7.81 -16.17
CA TYR A 55 -3.89 -9.23 -15.86
C TYR A 55 -3.97 -10.05 -17.15
N LEU A 56 -2.94 -10.84 -17.43
CA LEU A 56 -2.87 -11.78 -18.54
C LEU A 56 -3.29 -13.18 -18.04
N ALA A 57 -4.56 -13.52 -18.25
CA ALA A 57 -5.16 -14.72 -17.67
C ALA A 57 -4.50 -16.02 -18.13
N ASP A 58 -4.17 -16.12 -19.42
CA ASP A 58 -3.61 -17.33 -20.03
C ASP A 58 -2.14 -17.55 -19.64
N ASP A 59 -1.41 -16.47 -19.34
CA ASP A 59 0.01 -16.50 -19.00
C ASP A 59 0.26 -16.53 -17.49
N GLY A 60 -0.74 -16.26 -16.66
CA GLY A 60 -0.57 -16.14 -15.22
C GLY A 60 0.32 -14.96 -14.81
N VAL A 61 0.28 -13.84 -15.56
CA VAL A 61 1.15 -12.68 -15.35
C VAL A 61 0.31 -11.46 -14.98
N ILE A 62 0.82 -10.69 -14.02
CA ILE A 62 0.31 -9.35 -13.71
C ILE A 62 1.39 -8.33 -14.09
N LEU A 63 1.09 -7.48 -15.07
CA LEU A 63 1.92 -6.35 -15.45
C LEU A 63 1.49 -5.11 -14.66
N ILE A 64 2.44 -4.32 -14.16
CA ILE A 64 2.18 -3.09 -13.39
C ILE A 64 3.13 -2.00 -13.89
N SER A 65 2.62 -0.78 -14.06
CA SER A 65 3.45 0.36 -14.46
C SER A 65 4.52 0.67 -13.41
N ALA A 66 5.79 0.70 -13.83
CA ALA A 66 6.94 1.04 -13.00
C ALA A 66 6.92 2.51 -12.53
N ASP A 67 6.40 3.42 -13.36
CA ASP A 67 6.46 4.87 -13.16
C ASP A 67 5.43 5.41 -12.16
N ARG A 68 4.59 4.53 -11.59
CA ARG A 68 3.57 4.96 -10.64
C ARG A 68 4.11 4.92 -9.20
N PRO A 69 3.63 5.83 -8.31
CA PRO A 69 3.96 5.75 -6.89
C PRO A 69 3.56 4.39 -6.29
N GLU A 70 4.31 3.90 -5.31
CA GLU A 70 4.15 2.56 -4.73
C GLU A 70 2.70 2.27 -4.30
N GLY A 71 2.02 3.21 -3.62
CA GLY A 71 0.62 3.02 -3.24
C GLY A 71 -0.35 2.86 -4.43
N ARG A 72 -0.02 3.39 -5.61
CA ARG A 72 -0.77 3.18 -6.85
C ARG A 72 -0.46 1.80 -7.42
N LYS A 73 0.82 1.41 -7.49
CA LYS A 73 1.26 0.08 -7.94
C LYS A 73 0.60 -1.04 -7.12
N ARG A 74 0.57 -0.90 -5.79
CA ARG A 74 -0.09 -1.86 -4.89
C ARG A 74 -1.58 -1.95 -5.13
N PHE A 75 -2.25 -0.81 -5.31
CA PHE A 75 -3.68 -0.80 -5.63
C PHE A 75 -3.96 -1.46 -6.98
N THR A 76 -3.17 -1.15 -8.00
CA THR A 76 -3.26 -1.79 -9.33
C THR A 76 -3.07 -3.31 -9.23
N CYS A 77 -2.07 -3.81 -8.51
CA CYS A 77 -1.89 -5.25 -8.30
C CYS A 77 -3.15 -5.89 -7.66
N ALA A 78 -3.72 -5.27 -6.63
CA ALA A 78 -4.93 -5.75 -5.99
C ALA A 78 -6.17 -5.69 -6.90
N HIS A 79 -6.22 -4.71 -7.80
CA HIS A 79 -7.25 -4.54 -8.81
C HIS A 79 -7.20 -5.68 -9.85
N GLU A 80 -6.00 -6.00 -10.36
CA GLU A 80 -5.80 -7.12 -11.29
C GLU A 80 -6.15 -8.47 -10.66
N ILE A 81 -5.78 -8.68 -9.38
CA ILE A 81 -6.26 -9.83 -8.59
C ILE A 81 -7.80 -9.84 -8.55
N GLY A 82 -8.41 -8.67 -8.45
CA GLY A 82 -9.87 -8.50 -8.48
C GLY A 82 -10.49 -9.02 -9.78
N HIS A 83 -9.93 -8.67 -10.93
CA HIS A 83 -10.38 -9.17 -12.23
C HIS A 83 -10.33 -10.70 -12.28
N HIS A 84 -9.21 -11.29 -11.83
CA HIS A 84 -9.09 -12.76 -11.75
C HIS A 84 -10.16 -13.40 -10.85
N ILE A 85 -10.26 -12.96 -9.60
CA ILE A 85 -11.16 -13.56 -8.59
C ILE A 85 -12.64 -13.38 -8.93
N LEU A 86 -12.99 -12.28 -9.58
CA LEU A 86 -14.36 -11.99 -10.00
C LEU A 86 -14.75 -12.63 -11.34
N GLY A 87 -13.77 -13.17 -12.09
CA GLY A 87 -13.98 -13.85 -13.35
C GLY A 87 -14.26 -12.90 -14.52
N HIS A 88 -13.59 -11.73 -14.55
CA HIS A 88 -13.78 -10.74 -15.60
C HIS A 88 -13.02 -11.07 -16.90
N GLY A 89 -12.10 -12.07 -16.89
CA GLY A 89 -11.20 -12.39 -18.01
C GLY A 89 -10.02 -11.43 -18.10
N THR A 90 -9.33 -11.44 -19.23
CA THR A 90 -8.27 -10.47 -19.53
C THR A 90 -8.88 -9.10 -19.82
N VAL A 91 -8.50 -8.10 -19.06
CA VAL A 91 -8.92 -6.70 -19.23
C VAL A 91 -7.68 -5.84 -19.45
N ILE A 92 -7.73 -4.96 -20.43
CA ILE A 92 -6.67 -4.00 -20.70
C ILE A 92 -7.13 -2.64 -20.23
N ASP A 93 -6.43 -2.08 -19.25
CA ASP A 93 -6.78 -0.82 -18.57
C ASP A 93 -6.54 0.46 -19.43
N GLU A 94 -6.41 0.31 -20.75
CA GLU A 94 -6.08 1.46 -21.61
C GLU A 94 -7.26 2.26 -22.14
N ILE A 95 -8.43 1.64 -22.41
CA ILE A 95 -9.56 2.35 -23.03
C ILE A 95 -10.89 1.72 -22.61
N ILE A 96 -11.57 2.33 -21.66
CA ILE A 96 -12.91 1.91 -21.24
C ILE A 96 -13.96 2.78 -21.94
N GLU A 97 -14.49 2.32 -23.05
CA GLU A 97 -15.54 3.05 -23.80
C GLU A 97 -16.97 2.49 -23.61
N THR A 98 -17.14 1.26 -23.13
CA THR A 98 -18.45 0.64 -23.01
C THR A 98 -19.02 0.63 -21.59
N GLY A 99 -20.36 0.57 -21.44
CA GLY A 99 -20.99 0.61 -20.13
C GLY A 99 -20.79 -0.66 -19.28
N SER A 100 -20.51 -1.82 -19.91
CA SER A 100 -20.20 -3.09 -19.24
C SER A 100 -18.84 -3.03 -18.57
N ASP A 101 -17.85 -2.47 -19.25
CA ASP A 101 -16.48 -2.34 -18.76
C ASP A 101 -16.43 -1.46 -17.50
N LYS A 102 -17.17 -0.34 -17.49
CA LYS A 102 -17.31 0.50 -16.30
C LYS A 102 -17.87 -0.21 -15.08
N LYS A 103 -18.61 -1.31 -15.25
CA LYS A 103 -19.15 -2.08 -14.12
C LYS A 103 -18.10 -3.02 -13.56
N ILE A 104 -17.40 -3.76 -14.42
CA ILE A 104 -16.34 -4.70 -14.00
C ILE A 104 -15.18 -3.96 -13.34
N GLU A 105 -14.79 -2.79 -13.87
CA GLU A 105 -13.79 -1.92 -13.26
C GLU A 105 -14.20 -1.46 -11.85
N LYS A 106 -15.43 -1.03 -11.66
CA LYS A 106 -15.94 -0.66 -10.32
C LYS A 106 -15.98 -1.84 -9.36
N GLU A 107 -16.22 -3.05 -9.86
CA GLU A 107 -16.18 -4.26 -9.04
C GLU A 107 -14.74 -4.60 -8.64
N ALA A 108 -13.76 -4.50 -9.55
CA ALA A 108 -12.35 -4.70 -9.30
C ALA A 108 -11.79 -3.65 -8.34
N ASP A 109 -12.10 -2.37 -8.54
CA ASP A 109 -11.75 -1.28 -7.63
C ASP A 109 -12.29 -1.52 -6.20
N PHE A 110 -13.54 -1.92 -6.10
CA PHE A 110 -14.17 -2.21 -4.80
C PHE A 110 -13.54 -3.43 -4.14
N PHE A 111 -13.24 -4.48 -4.91
CA PHE A 111 -12.52 -5.66 -4.44
C PHE A 111 -11.14 -5.26 -3.92
N ALA A 112 -10.35 -4.51 -4.69
CA ALA A 112 -9.01 -4.04 -4.30
C ALA A 112 -9.04 -3.26 -2.98
N GLY A 113 -10.00 -2.34 -2.85
CA GLY A 113 -10.19 -1.59 -1.61
C GLY A 113 -10.51 -2.49 -0.41
N MET A 114 -11.40 -3.47 -0.56
CA MET A 114 -11.74 -4.41 0.52
C MET A 114 -10.64 -5.43 0.80
N LEU A 115 -9.85 -5.79 -0.21
CA LEU A 115 -8.71 -6.68 -0.09
C LEU A 115 -7.59 -6.04 0.75
N LEU A 116 -7.21 -4.80 0.41
CA LEU A 116 -6.10 -4.10 1.05
C LEU A 116 -6.49 -3.51 2.41
N MET A 117 -7.72 -3.03 2.53
CA MET A 117 -8.18 -2.22 3.66
C MET A 117 -9.57 -2.69 4.15
N PRO A 118 -9.69 -3.90 4.68
CA PRO A 118 -10.95 -4.36 5.27
C PRO A 118 -11.27 -3.56 6.55
N SER A 119 -12.56 -3.33 6.80
CA SER A 119 -13.02 -2.48 7.92
C SER A 119 -12.46 -2.90 9.28
N SER A 120 -12.38 -4.22 9.54
CA SER A 120 -11.85 -4.75 10.79
C SER A 120 -10.37 -4.43 11.01
N ALA A 121 -9.55 -4.42 9.93
CA ALA A 121 -8.15 -4.01 10.04
C ALA A 121 -8.04 -2.52 10.37
N VAL A 122 -8.86 -1.69 9.70
CA VAL A 122 -8.88 -0.24 9.92
C VAL A 122 -9.27 0.10 11.36
N LEU A 123 -10.39 -0.47 11.84
CA LEU A 123 -10.89 -0.23 13.20
C LEU A 123 -9.92 -0.75 14.28
N ARG A 124 -9.25 -1.87 14.03
CA ARG A 124 -8.24 -2.38 14.94
C ARG A 124 -7.06 -1.41 15.06
N VAL A 125 -6.45 -1.06 13.93
CA VAL A 125 -5.26 -0.20 13.90
C VAL A 125 -5.56 1.19 14.43
N SER A 126 -6.71 1.78 14.09
CA SER A 126 -7.10 3.08 14.64
C SER A 126 -7.23 3.04 16.16
N LYS A 127 -7.80 1.94 16.71
CA LYS A 127 -7.89 1.74 18.16
C LYS A 127 -6.50 1.57 18.80
N ASP A 128 -5.64 0.77 18.21
CA ASP A 128 -4.28 0.52 18.71
C ASP A 128 -3.43 1.80 18.72
N LEU A 129 -3.65 2.71 17.76
CA LEU A 129 -2.97 4.00 17.63
C LEU A 129 -3.71 5.18 18.27
N GLY A 130 -4.89 4.97 18.86
CA GLY A 130 -5.70 6.03 19.46
C GLY A 130 -6.30 7.02 18.45
N VAL A 131 -6.42 6.65 17.17
CA VAL A 131 -6.95 7.52 16.11
C VAL A 131 -8.48 7.54 16.14
N ASP A 132 -9.04 8.74 16.23
CA ASP A 132 -10.48 9.00 16.14
C ASP A 132 -10.86 9.50 14.74
N PHE A 133 -11.68 8.73 14.02
CA PHE A 133 -12.11 9.10 12.65
C PHE A 133 -13.02 10.32 12.60
N ASP A 134 -13.69 10.70 13.67
CA ASP A 134 -14.49 11.94 13.74
C ASP A 134 -13.58 13.17 13.84
N LEU A 135 -12.37 13.02 14.37
CA LEU A 135 -11.35 14.05 14.56
C LEU A 135 -10.07 13.79 13.74
N LEU A 136 -10.15 12.98 12.68
CA LEU A 136 -9.02 12.51 11.91
C LEU A 136 -8.14 13.65 11.37
N GLU A 137 -6.89 13.70 11.85
CA GLU A 137 -5.88 14.67 11.42
C GLU A 137 -5.17 14.25 10.12
N PRO A 138 -4.65 15.23 9.33
CA PRO A 138 -3.96 14.93 8.07
C PRO A 138 -2.77 13.99 8.22
N GLN A 139 -1.99 14.12 9.30
CA GLN A 139 -0.81 13.29 9.60
C GLN A 139 -1.21 11.85 9.91
N GLU A 140 -2.26 11.66 10.72
CA GLU A 140 -2.81 10.34 11.04
C GLU A 140 -3.33 9.63 9.79
N ALA A 141 -4.11 10.34 8.96
CA ALA A 141 -4.60 9.81 7.69
C ALA A 141 -3.46 9.43 6.75
N TYR A 142 -2.39 10.23 6.70
CA TYR A 142 -1.20 9.95 5.91
C TYR A 142 -0.47 8.71 6.45
N MET A 143 -0.18 8.65 7.74
CA MET A 143 0.47 7.51 8.40
C MET A 143 -0.31 6.20 8.16
N LEU A 144 -1.61 6.21 8.40
CA LEU A 144 -2.47 5.06 8.14
C LEU A 144 -2.50 4.66 6.66
N SER A 145 -2.48 5.63 5.73
CA SER A 145 -2.40 5.32 4.30
C SER A 145 -1.15 4.52 3.95
N LYS A 146 0.01 4.87 4.55
CA LYS A 146 1.27 4.14 4.38
C LYS A 146 1.21 2.74 5.00
N TYR A 147 0.64 2.64 6.19
CA TYR A 147 0.45 1.37 6.86
C TYR A 147 -0.38 0.36 6.04
N PHE A 148 -1.42 0.83 5.34
CA PHE A 148 -2.24 0.02 4.43
C PHE A 148 -1.66 -0.10 3.01
N GLY A 149 -0.54 0.56 2.72
CA GLY A 149 0.10 0.56 1.40
C GLY A 149 -0.73 1.25 0.32
N LEU A 150 -1.49 2.27 0.68
CA LEU A 150 -2.34 3.05 -0.21
C LEU A 150 -1.80 4.47 -0.43
N SER A 151 -2.23 5.12 -1.51
CA SER A 151 -2.07 6.56 -1.61
C SER A 151 -3.00 7.26 -0.61
N PHE A 152 -2.62 8.45 -0.15
CA PHE A 152 -3.45 9.28 0.75
C PHE A 152 -4.89 9.46 0.23
N THR A 153 -5.02 9.78 -1.06
CA THR A 153 -6.34 9.96 -1.68
C THR A 153 -7.14 8.66 -1.74
N ALA A 154 -6.50 7.53 -2.08
CA ALA A 154 -7.17 6.21 -2.11
C ALA A 154 -7.64 5.81 -0.71
N PHE A 155 -6.81 6.04 0.31
CA PHE A 155 -7.16 5.79 1.71
C PHE A 155 -8.40 6.59 2.14
N LEU A 156 -8.43 7.91 1.93
CA LEU A 156 -9.58 8.75 2.24
C LEU A 156 -10.84 8.34 1.46
N THR A 157 -10.66 7.98 0.19
CA THR A 157 -11.76 7.49 -0.67
C THR A 157 -12.36 6.20 -0.11
N GLN A 158 -11.51 5.27 0.33
CA GLN A 158 -11.93 4.03 0.96
C GLN A 158 -12.69 4.29 2.28
N LEU A 159 -12.15 5.15 3.15
CA LEU A 159 -12.80 5.52 4.41
C LEU A 159 -14.20 6.10 4.20
N TYR A 160 -14.34 7.02 3.24
CA TYR A 160 -15.60 7.71 3.03
C TYR A 160 -16.60 6.90 2.23
N PHE A 161 -16.23 6.45 1.00
CA PHE A 161 -17.20 5.87 0.06
C PHE A 161 -17.53 4.42 0.39
N ASN A 162 -16.57 3.63 0.84
CA ASN A 162 -16.74 2.20 1.02
C ASN A 162 -16.95 1.80 2.47
N LEU A 163 -16.15 2.31 3.39
CA LEU A 163 -16.21 1.93 4.81
C LEU A 163 -17.17 2.80 5.64
N LYS A 164 -17.49 4.03 5.18
CA LYS A 164 -18.34 4.99 5.89
C LYS A 164 -17.84 5.35 7.29
N LEU A 165 -16.51 5.41 7.47
CA LEU A 165 -15.86 5.70 8.75
C LEU A 165 -15.58 7.18 8.97
N ILE A 166 -15.61 8.02 7.92
CA ILE A 166 -15.46 9.47 8.03
C ILE A 166 -16.65 10.20 7.40
N SER A 167 -16.90 11.42 7.87
CA SER A 167 -17.95 12.29 7.33
C SER A 167 -17.57 12.87 5.95
N TRP A 168 -18.55 13.36 5.21
CA TRP A 168 -18.29 14.15 3.99
C TRP A 168 -17.48 15.41 4.28
N ALA A 169 -17.71 16.07 5.41
CA ALA A 169 -16.96 17.24 5.82
C ALA A 169 -15.47 16.89 6.02
N THR A 170 -15.17 15.82 6.75
CA THR A 170 -13.81 15.32 6.97
C THR A 170 -13.14 14.99 5.64
N TYR A 171 -13.81 14.20 4.78
CA TYR A 171 -13.29 13.85 3.44
C TYR A 171 -12.97 15.10 2.60
N LYS A 172 -13.92 16.06 2.53
CA LYS A 172 -13.77 17.29 1.75
C LYS A 172 -12.64 18.17 2.26
N ASN A 173 -12.41 18.21 3.57
CA ASN A 173 -11.37 19.01 4.20
C ASN A 173 -9.99 18.38 4.00
N LEU A 174 -9.86 17.06 4.14
CA LEU A 174 -8.58 16.37 4.05
C LEU A 174 -8.08 16.18 2.61
N LYS A 175 -8.98 15.84 1.68
CA LYS A 175 -8.62 15.49 0.30
C LYS A 175 -7.77 16.53 -0.45
N PRO A 176 -8.02 17.85 -0.36
CA PRO A 176 -7.26 18.87 -1.09
C PRO A 176 -5.90 19.19 -0.46
N ILE A 177 -5.58 18.65 0.73
CA ILE A 177 -4.33 18.96 1.41
C ILE A 177 -3.16 18.40 0.61
N LYS A 178 -2.18 19.26 0.32
CA LYS A 178 -0.96 18.86 -0.39
C LYS A 178 -0.09 17.99 0.51
N LEU A 179 0.31 16.82 0.00
CA LEU A 179 1.16 15.88 0.74
C LEU A 179 2.47 16.51 1.23
N GLN A 180 3.00 17.49 0.50
CA GLN A 180 4.20 18.22 0.91
C GLN A 180 3.99 18.96 2.24
N ASN A 181 2.81 19.54 2.47
CA ASN A 181 2.49 20.24 3.72
C ASN A 181 2.36 19.24 4.89
N ILE A 182 1.73 18.07 4.64
CA ILE A 182 1.64 17.00 5.63
C ILE A 182 3.04 16.52 6.02
N LYS A 183 3.88 16.21 5.02
CA LYS A 183 5.25 15.75 5.28
C LYS A 183 6.09 16.79 6.03
N ALA A 184 5.94 18.07 5.70
CA ALA A 184 6.65 19.16 6.37
C ALA A 184 6.24 19.33 7.86
N SER A 185 5.01 18.95 8.23
CA SER A 185 4.59 18.97 9.64
C SER A 185 4.99 17.71 10.42
N MET A 186 5.39 16.64 9.71
CA MET A 186 5.79 15.37 10.33
C MET A 186 7.30 15.25 10.55
N SER A 187 8.10 16.01 9.82
CA SER A 187 9.56 15.88 9.85
C SER A 187 10.24 17.25 9.84
N PRO A 188 11.25 17.48 10.70
CA PRO A 188 12.08 18.67 10.65
C PRO A 188 12.97 18.72 9.39
N ILE A 189 13.08 17.62 8.66
CA ILE A 189 13.90 17.50 7.46
C ILE A 189 12.96 17.51 6.24
N LYS A 190 13.37 18.23 5.19
CA LYS A 190 12.62 18.28 3.93
C LYS A 190 12.71 16.92 3.22
N ALA A 191 11.69 16.09 3.40
CA ALA A 191 11.59 14.79 2.76
C ALA A 191 11.19 14.91 1.28
N SER A 192 12.06 14.44 0.39
CA SER A 192 11.79 14.35 -1.05
C SER A 192 10.85 13.18 -1.39
N GLY A 193 11.05 12.03 -0.74
CA GLY A 193 10.23 10.82 -0.86
C GLY A 193 9.03 10.78 0.08
N GLN A 194 8.49 9.59 0.30
CA GLN A 194 7.45 9.35 1.28
C GLN A 194 8.05 9.30 2.69
N ILE A 195 7.21 9.50 3.70
CA ILE A 195 7.59 9.34 5.11
C ILE A 195 6.81 8.16 5.68
N PHE A 196 7.51 7.24 6.33
CA PHE A 196 6.93 6.11 7.04
C PHE A 196 7.23 6.29 8.54
N VAL A 197 6.21 6.50 9.34
CA VAL A 197 6.32 6.46 10.81
C VAL A 197 6.19 5.01 11.23
N VAL A 198 7.20 4.52 11.93
CA VAL A 198 7.35 3.10 12.25
C VAL A 198 7.44 2.92 13.76
N GLY A 199 6.68 1.97 14.28
CA GLY A 199 6.64 1.59 15.69
C GLY A 199 6.14 0.16 15.84
N ASP A 200 5.75 -0.24 17.03
CA ASP A 200 5.33 -1.61 17.38
C ASP A 200 4.14 -2.14 16.57
N TRP A 201 3.31 -1.27 16.00
CA TRP A 201 2.21 -1.63 15.09
C TRP A 201 2.69 -2.23 13.77
N TRP A 202 3.99 -2.12 13.44
CA TRP A 202 4.62 -2.78 12.29
C TRP A 202 5.20 -4.16 12.62
N ARG A 203 5.02 -4.65 13.83
CA ARG A 203 5.55 -5.94 14.30
C ARG A 203 5.30 -7.06 13.28
N GLU A 204 6.37 -7.83 13.01
CA GLU A 204 6.35 -9.00 12.12
C GLU A 204 5.89 -8.71 10.68
N ARG A 205 6.02 -7.46 10.24
CA ARG A 205 5.65 -7.05 8.89
C ARG A 205 6.83 -6.46 8.15
N ALA A 206 6.82 -6.65 6.81
CA ALA A 206 7.75 -5.93 5.96
C ALA A 206 7.23 -4.51 5.67
N ILE A 207 8.15 -3.56 5.66
CA ILE A 207 7.93 -2.16 5.30
C ILE A 207 8.57 -1.98 3.92
N ASP A 208 7.73 -1.90 2.88
CA ASP A 208 8.21 -1.70 1.52
C ASP A 208 8.33 -0.21 1.22
N ILE A 209 9.53 0.22 0.92
CA ILE A 209 9.87 1.61 0.58
C ILE A 209 10.72 1.67 -0.69
N GLU A 210 10.89 2.86 -1.25
CA GLU A 210 11.76 3.10 -2.41
C GLU A 210 12.96 3.96 -1.99
N VAL A 211 14.04 3.88 -2.74
CA VAL A 211 15.20 4.78 -2.60
C VAL A 211 14.72 6.23 -2.61
N GLY A 212 15.14 7.02 -1.62
CA GLY A 212 14.71 8.40 -1.38
C GLY A 212 13.50 8.55 -0.47
N ASP A 213 12.89 7.45 0.03
CA ASP A 213 11.88 7.48 1.07
C ASP A 213 12.52 7.59 2.46
N PHE A 214 11.73 8.01 3.46
CA PHE A 214 12.18 8.28 4.81
C PHE A 214 11.43 7.41 5.82
N ILE A 215 12.15 6.97 6.85
CA ILE A 215 11.59 6.31 8.02
C ILE A 215 11.79 7.22 9.24
N ILE A 216 10.74 7.41 10.01
CA ILE A 216 10.77 8.02 11.34
C ILE A 216 10.46 6.91 12.35
N ALA A 217 11.37 6.67 13.29
CA ALA A 217 11.25 5.68 14.33
C ALA A 217 11.60 6.27 15.69
N ASP A 218 11.19 5.58 16.76
CA ASP A 218 11.53 5.95 18.13
C ASP A 218 13.05 5.80 18.39
N ASN A 219 13.58 6.57 19.35
CA ASN A 219 15.01 6.62 19.64
C ASN A 219 15.59 5.32 20.24
N ASP A 220 14.75 4.40 20.68
CA ASP A 220 15.14 3.10 21.22
C ASP A 220 15.26 2.00 20.15
N CYS A 221 15.06 2.34 18.88
CA CYS A 221 15.16 1.40 17.78
C CYS A 221 16.60 1.26 17.30
N ASP A 222 17.03 0.01 17.12
CA ASP A 222 18.29 -0.37 16.49
C ASP A 222 18.08 -0.76 15.02
N PHE A 223 19.07 -0.43 14.21
CA PHE A 223 19.10 -0.75 12.80
C PHE A 223 20.14 -1.82 12.50
N GLU A 224 19.70 -2.96 11.96
CA GLU A 224 20.54 -4.08 11.58
C GLU A 224 20.52 -4.30 10.07
N GLY A 225 21.68 -4.56 9.47
CA GLY A 225 21.83 -4.92 8.06
C GLY A 225 22.84 -4.08 7.32
N PRO A 226 22.92 -4.22 5.98
CA PRO A 226 23.81 -3.42 5.16
C PRO A 226 23.48 -1.93 5.33
N GLN A 227 24.47 -1.07 5.05
CA GLN A 227 24.34 0.40 5.19
C GLN A 227 23.49 1.00 4.08
N ILE A 228 22.22 0.61 4.05
CA ILE A 228 21.26 1.05 3.04
C ILE A 228 20.43 2.26 3.49
N LEU A 229 20.55 2.69 4.74
CA LEU A 229 19.95 3.90 5.29
C LEU A 229 20.99 4.82 5.89
N ASN A 230 20.86 6.12 5.63
CA ASN A 230 21.56 7.17 6.35
C ASN A 230 20.74 7.61 7.56
N GLN A 231 21.39 7.71 8.72
CA GLN A 231 20.76 8.33 9.88
C GLN A 231 20.90 9.84 9.79
N LEU A 232 19.78 10.53 9.86
CA LEU A 232 19.70 11.98 9.91
C LEU A 232 19.40 12.39 11.36
N SER A 233 20.19 13.29 11.93
CA SER A 233 20.04 13.71 13.33
C SER A 233 18.76 14.52 13.55
N SER A 234 17.94 14.11 14.52
CA SER A 234 16.85 14.87 15.11
C SER A 234 16.88 14.70 16.63
N LEU A 235 16.36 15.69 17.38
CA LEU A 235 16.48 15.71 18.85
C LEU A 235 15.63 14.64 19.56
N ASP A 236 14.49 14.24 18.98
CA ASP A 236 13.50 13.39 19.69
C ASP A 236 13.18 12.07 18.98
N VAL A 237 13.54 11.90 17.71
CA VAL A 237 13.27 10.72 16.90
C VAL A 237 14.44 10.40 15.98
N GLN A 238 14.56 9.15 15.59
CA GLN A 238 15.51 8.72 14.58
C GLN A 238 14.87 8.85 13.19
N ILE A 239 15.60 9.48 12.27
CA ILE A 239 15.17 9.66 10.88
C ILE A 239 16.20 9.02 9.96
N TYR A 240 15.73 8.14 9.09
CA TYR A 240 16.56 7.44 8.11
C TYR A 240 16.09 7.74 6.70
N GLU A 241 17.02 7.91 5.77
CA GLU A 241 16.73 8.00 4.33
C GLU A 241 17.22 6.73 3.64
N ALA A 242 16.37 6.11 2.83
CA ALA A 242 16.73 4.97 2.01
C ALA A 242 17.65 5.41 0.86
N ILE A 243 18.89 4.93 0.83
CA ILE A 243 19.90 5.38 -0.15
C ILE A 243 20.25 4.34 -1.22
N SER A 244 20.00 3.05 -0.95
CA SER A 244 20.23 1.97 -1.91
C SER A 244 19.21 0.85 -1.73
N PRO A 245 18.95 0.01 -2.75
CA PRO A 245 18.08 -1.16 -2.62
C PRO A 245 18.71 -2.20 -1.68
N GLY A 246 17.86 -3.02 -1.08
CA GLY A 246 18.27 -4.09 -0.19
C GLY A 246 17.26 -4.38 0.91
N ILE A 247 17.61 -5.23 1.86
CA ILE A 247 16.78 -5.62 2.99
C ILE A 247 17.55 -5.37 4.28
N SER A 248 16.91 -4.66 5.20
CA SER A 248 17.39 -4.41 6.55
C SER A 248 16.32 -4.69 7.59
N LYS A 249 16.69 -4.65 8.85
CA LYS A 249 15.78 -4.82 9.97
C LYS A 249 15.85 -3.58 10.87
N LEU A 250 14.69 -3.12 11.30
CA LEU A 250 14.54 -2.14 12.36
C LEU A 250 13.87 -2.85 13.54
N SER A 251 14.43 -2.73 14.74
CA SER A 251 13.91 -3.40 15.92
C SER A 251 14.31 -2.70 17.22
N ASN A 252 13.59 -2.99 18.29
CA ASN A 252 14.01 -2.75 19.67
C ASN A 252 13.77 -4.03 20.50
N ASP A 253 13.86 -3.94 21.83
CA ASP A 253 13.66 -5.09 22.72
C ASP A 253 12.28 -5.74 22.64
N HIS A 254 11.29 -5.06 22.08
CA HIS A 254 9.88 -5.47 22.11
C HIS A 254 9.29 -5.85 20.76
N TRP A 255 9.84 -5.35 19.67
CA TRP A 255 9.33 -5.59 18.32
C TRP A 255 10.42 -5.45 17.25
N GLY A 256 10.13 -5.96 16.04
CA GLY A 256 10.97 -5.76 14.88
C GLY A 256 10.19 -5.87 13.58
N ALA A 257 10.70 -5.20 12.54
CA ALA A 257 10.15 -5.22 11.20
C ALA A 257 11.28 -5.25 10.17
N TYR A 258 11.07 -5.97 9.05
CA TYR A 258 11.98 -5.90 7.91
C TYR A 258 11.66 -4.70 7.04
N ILE A 259 12.69 -3.98 6.64
CA ILE A 259 12.61 -2.87 5.70
C ILE A 259 13.14 -3.40 4.36
N ARG A 260 12.27 -3.41 3.34
CA ARG A 260 12.61 -3.85 1.98
C ARG A 260 12.63 -2.61 1.09
N ILE A 261 13.81 -2.27 0.60
CA ILE A 261 14.03 -1.08 -0.21
C ILE A 261 14.18 -1.50 -1.67
N SER A 262 13.37 -0.92 -2.53
CA SER A 262 13.49 -1.08 -3.97
C SER A 262 14.04 0.17 -4.63
N ARG A 263 14.59 0.02 -5.83
CA ARG A 263 14.92 1.17 -6.66
C ARG A 263 13.66 1.95 -6.99
N LYS A 264 13.79 3.26 -7.07
CA LYS A 264 12.72 4.09 -7.58
C LYS A 264 12.44 3.73 -9.04
N ASN A 265 11.15 3.61 -9.39
CA ASN A 265 10.70 3.22 -10.73
C ASN A 265 11.33 1.89 -11.22
N TYR A 266 11.53 0.94 -10.31
CA TYR A 266 12.06 -0.38 -10.65
C TYR A 266 11.24 -1.02 -11.78
N SER A 267 11.92 -1.48 -12.82
CA SER A 267 11.36 -2.26 -13.93
C SER A 267 12.00 -3.65 -13.94
N GLY A 268 11.19 -4.71 -13.97
CA GLY A 268 11.64 -6.09 -13.87
C GLY A 268 10.66 -6.97 -13.10
N MET A 269 11.09 -8.19 -12.78
CA MET A 269 10.29 -9.15 -11.99
C MET A 269 10.26 -8.73 -10.51
N TYR A 270 9.11 -8.87 -9.87
CA TYR A 270 8.91 -8.49 -8.46
C TYR A 270 9.92 -9.13 -7.52
N GLN A 271 10.25 -10.39 -7.70
CA GLN A 271 11.17 -11.14 -6.84
C GLN A 271 12.56 -10.53 -6.72
N PHE A 272 13.02 -9.77 -7.74
CA PHE A 272 14.35 -9.15 -7.78
C PHE A 272 14.34 -7.66 -7.40
N ARG A 273 13.19 -7.08 -7.04
CA ARG A 273 13.07 -5.63 -6.85
C ARG A 273 13.90 -5.07 -5.69
N HIS A 274 14.31 -5.92 -4.77
CA HIS A 274 15.09 -5.54 -3.58
C HIS A 274 16.55 -5.99 -3.66
N GLU A 275 16.98 -6.52 -4.80
CA GLU A 275 18.37 -6.92 -5.00
C GLU A 275 19.25 -5.70 -5.24
N GLU A 276 20.45 -5.73 -4.63
CA GLU A 276 21.51 -4.80 -4.94
C GLU A 276 22.04 -5.07 -6.35
N GLU A 277 22.46 -4.01 -7.09
CA GLU A 277 23.23 -4.25 -8.31
C GLU A 277 24.58 -4.85 -7.90
N VAL A 278 24.87 -6.05 -8.40
CA VAL A 278 26.23 -6.55 -8.45
C VAL A 278 26.89 -5.82 -9.61
N GLU A 279 27.79 -4.87 -9.31
CA GLU A 279 28.65 -4.21 -10.30
C GLU A 279 29.55 -5.22 -11.03
#